data_573be0094af074005e262eeb534c731e
#
_entry.id   573be0094af074005e262eeb534c731e
#
_cell.length_a   1.000
_cell.length_b   1.000
_cell.length_c   1.000
_cell.angle_alpha   90.00
_cell.angle_beta   90.00
_cell.angle_gamma   90.00
#
_symmetry.space_group_name_H-M   'P 1'
#
loop_
_entity.id
_entity.type
_entity.pdbx_description
1 polymer ?
#
loop_
_entity_poly.entity_id
_entity_poly.type
_entity_poly.pdbx_seq_one_letter_code
_entity_poly.pdbx_strand_id
1 'polypeptide(L)'
;MSAQKKLSLFDISLIVVSLVIGMGIFRVPASVAATSGTETIFFGVWIAGGFIALCGALTYAEIGKRLPAMGGYYKVFAECYHPAIGFSVNAIILISNAASLAIVTLIGADYVSDLLYGKPSGTFFNTGVAIAAVGIFYLVNLSGLKTSSRTQNFLTIAKLSMIVVLIASVIKGVIVEPHGYNTG
;
A
#
# COMPACT_ATOMS: atom_id res chain seq x y z
N MET A 1 -11.04 -34.66 5.57
CA MET A 1 -10.30 -33.80 4.63
C MET A 1 -11.15 -32.58 4.33
N SER A 2 -10.83 -31.41 4.96
CA SER A 2 -11.58 -30.18 4.77
C SER A 2 -11.21 -29.62 3.40
N ALA A 3 -12.21 -29.46 2.52
CA ALA A 3 -12.02 -28.84 1.21
C ALA A 3 -11.46 -27.43 1.41
N GLN A 4 -10.19 -27.22 1.04
CA GLN A 4 -9.60 -25.89 0.96
C GLN A 4 -10.42 -25.12 -0.06
N LYS A 5 -11.22 -24.18 0.41
CA LYS A 5 -11.96 -23.26 -0.43
C LYS A 5 -10.94 -22.45 -1.23
N LYS A 6 -10.81 -22.76 -2.53
CA LYS A 6 -9.96 -22.02 -3.45
C LYS A 6 -10.42 -20.57 -3.45
N LEU A 7 -9.49 -19.63 -3.34
CA LEU A 7 -9.77 -18.21 -3.48
C LEU A 7 -10.28 -17.95 -4.90
N SER A 8 -11.34 -17.14 -5.02
CA SER A 8 -11.85 -16.69 -6.31
C SER A 8 -10.82 -15.74 -6.97
N LEU A 9 -10.84 -15.66 -8.29
CA LEU A 9 -10.06 -14.64 -9.03
C LEU A 9 -10.38 -13.23 -8.53
N PHE A 10 -11.64 -12.98 -8.16
CA PHE A 10 -12.05 -11.70 -7.59
C PHE A 10 -11.38 -11.43 -6.23
N ASP A 11 -11.32 -12.42 -5.35
CA ASP A 11 -10.64 -12.29 -4.05
C ASP A 11 -9.14 -12.01 -4.21
N ILE A 12 -8.49 -12.72 -5.15
CA ILE A 12 -7.07 -12.51 -5.45
C ILE A 12 -6.85 -11.10 -6.01
N SER A 13 -7.69 -10.65 -6.94
CA SER A 13 -7.60 -9.30 -7.51
C SER A 13 -7.80 -8.22 -6.46
N LEU A 14 -8.76 -8.37 -5.54
CA LEU A 14 -8.94 -7.44 -4.42
C LEU A 14 -7.74 -7.40 -3.47
N ILE A 15 -7.13 -8.56 -3.19
CA ILE A 15 -5.92 -8.63 -2.38
C ILE A 15 -4.78 -7.86 -3.06
N VAL A 16 -4.56 -8.07 -4.36
CA VAL A 16 -3.51 -7.36 -5.12
C VAL A 16 -3.77 -5.86 -5.14
N VAL A 17 -4.99 -5.43 -5.46
CA VAL A 17 -5.38 -4.00 -5.44
C VAL A 17 -5.17 -3.39 -4.05
N SER A 18 -5.52 -4.13 -2.99
CA SER A 18 -5.30 -3.69 -1.60
C SER A 18 -3.83 -3.50 -1.24
N LEU A 19 -2.94 -4.32 -1.79
CA LEU A 19 -1.49 -4.20 -1.59
C LEU A 19 -0.91 -2.99 -2.35
N VAL A 20 -1.42 -2.71 -3.54
CA VAL A 20 -0.97 -1.58 -4.38
C VAL A 20 -1.48 -0.25 -3.81
N ILE A 21 -2.76 -0.18 -3.40
CA ILE A 21 -3.35 1.02 -2.81
C ILE A 21 -2.97 1.07 -1.32
N GLY A 22 -1.79 1.61 -1.05
CA GLY A 22 -1.27 1.86 0.28
C GLY A 22 -1.33 3.34 0.66
N MET A 23 -0.63 3.71 1.71
CA MET A 23 -0.49 5.09 2.19
C MET A 23 0.16 6.02 1.16
N GLY A 24 0.96 5.48 0.25
CA GLY A 24 1.67 6.24 -0.76
C GLY A 24 0.74 7.07 -1.65
N ILE A 25 -0.44 6.56 -2.00
CA ILE A 25 -1.39 7.28 -2.87
C ILE A 25 -1.91 8.58 -2.24
N PHE A 26 -1.92 8.67 -0.90
CA PHE A 26 -2.38 9.87 -0.19
C PHE A 26 -1.26 10.87 0.09
N ARG A 27 -0.01 10.42 0.23
CA ARG A 27 1.12 11.25 0.64
C ARG A 27 2.07 11.62 -0.50
N VAL A 28 2.37 10.67 -1.38
CA VAL A 28 3.34 10.84 -2.45
C VAL A 28 2.93 11.90 -3.48
N PRO A 29 1.65 12.03 -3.90
CA PRO A 29 1.27 13.04 -4.87
C PRO A 29 1.61 14.48 -4.45
N ALA A 30 1.37 14.82 -3.18
CA ALA A 30 1.70 16.15 -2.67
C ALA A 30 3.22 16.42 -2.70
N SER A 31 4.03 15.42 -2.32
CA SER A 31 5.49 15.53 -2.35
C SER A 31 6.02 15.63 -3.77
N VAL A 32 5.49 14.84 -4.70
CA VAL A 32 5.88 14.89 -6.12
C VAL A 32 5.47 16.22 -6.75
N ALA A 33 4.27 16.73 -6.45
CA ALA A 33 3.82 18.04 -6.95
C ALA A 33 4.75 19.17 -6.48
N ALA A 34 5.17 19.15 -5.21
CA ALA A 34 6.07 20.16 -4.65
C ALA A 34 7.47 20.16 -5.30
N THR A 35 7.92 19.02 -5.84
CA THR A 35 9.25 18.87 -6.44
C THR A 35 9.26 18.93 -7.97
N SER A 36 8.11 18.76 -8.61
CA SER A 36 8.01 18.67 -10.08
C SER A 36 8.18 20.00 -10.80
N GLY A 37 7.96 21.13 -10.14
CA GLY A 37 8.09 22.47 -10.69
C GLY A 37 7.08 22.82 -11.79
N THR A 38 6.62 21.85 -12.60
CA THR A 38 5.61 22.03 -13.65
C THR A 38 4.60 20.90 -13.69
N GLU A 39 3.37 21.17 -14.12
CA GLU A 39 2.32 20.17 -14.25
C GLU A 39 2.69 19.06 -15.25
N THR A 40 3.35 19.42 -16.34
CA THR A 40 3.80 18.47 -17.37
C THR A 40 4.78 17.44 -16.79
N ILE A 41 5.73 17.88 -15.97
CA ILE A 41 6.69 16.98 -15.31
C ILE A 41 5.97 16.11 -14.29
N PHE A 42 5.03 16.67 -13.53
CA PHE A 42 4.22 15.91 -12.58
C PHE A 42 3.50 14.73 -13.25
N PHE A 43 2.71 15.00 -14.28
CA PHE A 43 1.99 13.93 -15.00
C PHE A 43 2.94 13.00 -15.75
N GLY A 44 4.02 13.51 -16.32
CA GLY A 44 5.05 12.71 -17.00
C GLY A 44 5.68 11.66 -16.08
N VAL A 45 6.03 12.03 -14.86
CA VAL A 45 6.59 11.10 -13.85
C VAL A 45 5.58 10.02 -13.46
N TRP A 46 4.29 10.37 -13.30
CA TRP A 46 3.25 9.39 -12.97
C TRP A 46 3.01 8.40 -14.12
N ILE A 47 2.97 8.87 -15.37
CA ILE A 47 2.79 8.01 -16.55
C ILE A 47 4.01 7.08 -16.71
N ALA A 48 5.22 7.62 -16.62
CA ALA A 48 6.44 6.83 -16.72
C ALA A 48 6.54 5.79 -15.60
N GLY A 49 6.25 6.17 -14.36
CA GLY A 49 6.21 5.26 -13.21
C GLY A 49 5.18 4.16 -13.38
N GLY A 50 3.98 4.49 -13.86
CA GLY A 50 2.92 3.53 -14.17
C GLY A 50 3.33 2.53 -15.25
N PHE A 51 4.01 3.00 -16.31
CA PHE A 51 4.53 2.13 -17.37
C PHE A 51 5.61 1.16 -16.86
N ILE A 52 6.56 1.66 -16.06
CA ILE A 52 7.60 0.82 -15.42
C ILE A 52 6.96 -0.23 -14.52
N ALA A 53 5.98 0.16 -13.71
CA ALA A 53 5.27 -0.75 -12.82
C ALA A 53 4.52 -1.85 -13.61
N LEU A 54 3.89 -1.49 -14.75
CA LEU A 54 3.22 -2.43 -15.63
C LEU A 54 4.21 -3.44 -16.23
N CYS A 55 5.36 -2.99 -16.71
CA CYS A 55 6.41 -3.88 -17.21
C CYS A 55 6.89 -4.86 -16.13
N GLY A 56 7.09 -4.37 -14.91
CA GLY A 56 7.44 -5.22 -13.76
C GLY A 56 6.35 -6.26 -13.46
N ALA A 57 5.08 -5.85 -13.43
CA ALA A 57 3.95 -6.75 -13.19
C ALA A 57 3.84 -7.85 -14.25
N LEU A 58 4.01 -7.52 -15.55
CA LEU A 58 4.01 -8.49 -16.64
C LEU A 58 5.18 -9.47 -16.52
N THR A 59 6.36 -9.01 -16.15
CA THR A 59 7.52 -9.85 -15.90
C THR A 59 7.26 -10.86 -14.78
N TYR A 60 6.72 -10.40 -13.64
CA TYR A 60 6.36 -11.30 -12.54
C TYR A 60 5.22 -12.26 -12.89
N ALA A 61 4.26 -11.84 -13.70
CA ALA A 61 3.20 -12.72 -14.19
C ALA A 61 3.75 -13.86 -15.04
N GLU A 62 4.71 -13.59 -15.95
CA GLU A 62 5.35 -14.60 -16.77
C GLU A 62 6.23 -15.55 -15.93
N ILE A 63 6.98 -15.01 -14.95
CA ILE A 63 7.76 -15.84 -14.00
C ILE A 63 6.82 -16.77 -13.23
N GLY A 64 5.72 -16.27 -12.70
CA GLY A 64 4.75 -17.06 -11.94
C GLY A 64 4.09 -18.16 -12.77
N LYS A 65 3.91 -17.95 -14.08
CA LYS A 65 3.41 -18.95 -15.01
C LYS A 65 4.43 -20.06 -15.28
N ARG A 66 5.71 -19.71 -15.42
CA ARG A 66 6.79 -20.67 -15.73
C ARG A 66 7.30 -21.41 -14.52
N LEU A 67 7.30 -20.76 -13.36
CA LEU A 67 7.78 -21.32 -12.09
C LEU A 67 6.62 -21.35 -11.06
N PRO A 68 5.64 -22.26 -11.21
CA PRO A 68 4.52 -22.38 -10.28
C PRO A 68 4.99 -23.01 -8.95
N ALA A 69 5.92 -22.36 -8.25
CA ALA A 69 6.51 -22.88 -7.03
C ALA A 69 6.00 -22.13 -5.79
N MET A 70 5.60 -22.87 -4.78
CA MET A 70 5.37 -22.30 -3.45
C MET A 70 6.72 -21.87 -2.85
N GLY A 71 6.87 -20.60 -2.44
CA GLY A 71 8.11 -20.12 -1.83
C GLY A 71 8.44 -18.67 -2.15
N GLY A 72 7.56 -17.98 -2.90
CA GLY A 72 7.70 -16.53 -3.17
C GLY A 72 9.05 -16.17 -3.79
N TYR A 73 9.58 -15.01 -3.38
CA TYR A 73 10.85 -14.48 -3.91
C TYR A 73 12.03 -15.41 -3.69
N TYR A 74 12.11 -16.08 -2.53
CA TYR A 74 13.20 -17.01 -2.25
C TYR A 74 13.33 -18.08 -3.33
N LYS A 75 12.22 -18.75 -3.66
CA LYS A 75 12.23 -19.86 -4.62
C LYS A 75 12.62 -19.39 -6.02
N VAL A 76 12.08 -18.25 -6.46
CA VAL A 76 12.40 -17.67 -7.77
C VAL A 76 13.89 -17.36 -7.87
N PHE A 77 14.46 -16.66 -6.90
CA PHE A 77 15.88 -16.29 -6.95
C PHE A 77 16.83 -17.47 -6.72
N ALA A 78 16.44 -18.45 -5.90
CA ALA A 78 17.22 -19.65 -5.68
C ALA A 78 17.30 -20.54 -6.93
N GLU A 79 16.22 -20.58 -7.71
CA GLU A 79 16.13 -21.41 -8.92
C GLU A 79 16.75 -20.71 -10.14
N CYS A 80 16.59 -19.38 -10.26
CA CYS A 80 17.16 -18.61 -11.37
C CYS A 80 18.66 -18.31 -11.22
N TYR A 81 19.17 -18.24 -9.99
CA TYR A 81 20.57 -17.88 -9.71
C TYR A 81 21.26 -18.91 -8.82
N HIS A 82 21.15 -18.74 -7.49
CA HIS A 82 21.77 -19.62 -6.50
C HIS A 82 21.01 -19.51 -5.16
N PRO A 83 20.92 -20.61 -4.36
CA PRO A 83 20.21 -20.58 -3.08
C PRO A 83 20.70 -19.49 -2.10
N ALA A 84 22.01 -19.18 -2.09
CA ALA A 84 22.57 -18.11 -1.26
C ALA A 84 22.04 -16.73 -1.67
N ILE A 85 21.86 -16.46 -2.97
CA ILE A 85 21.29 -15.22 -3.49
C ILE A 85 19.80 -15.15 -3.10
N GLY A 86 19.07 -16.26 -3.27
CA GLY A 86 17.68 -16.37 -2.85
C GLY A 86 17.49 -16.04 -1.35
N PHE A 87 18.36 -16.58 -0.50
CA PHE A 87 18.36 -16.29 0.93
C PHE A 87 18.62 -14.82 1.23
N SER A 88 19.66 -14.25 0.62
CA SER A 88 20.04 -12.85 0.83
C SER A 88 18.92 -11.88 0.42
N VAL A 89 18.34 -12.10 -0.76
CA VAL A 89 17.21 -11.28 -1.25
C VAL A 89 16.01 -11.41 -0.33
N ASN A 90 15.67 -12.63 0.09
CA ASN A 90 14.55 -12.85 1.01
C ASN A 90 14.76 -12.19 2.38
N ALA A 91 15.99 -12.22 2.92
CA ALA A 91 16.33 -11.55 4.16
C ALA A 91 16.19 -10.02 4.04
N ILE A 92 16.68 -9.43 2.94
CA ILE A 92 16.52 -7.99 2.68
C ILE A 92 15.05 -7.62 2.59
N ILE A 93 14.23 -8.39 1.86
CA ILE A 93 12.79 -8.15 1.72
C ILE A 93 12.08 -8.23 3.08
N LEU A 94 12.45 -9.20 3.92
CA LEU A 94 11.87 -9.35 5.25
C LEU A 94 12.15 -8.13 6.13
N ILE A 95 13.41 -7.68 6.18
CA ILE A 95 13.81 -6.49 6.93
C ILE A 95 13.12 -5.24 6.40
N SER A 96 13.08 -5.08 5.07
CA SER A 96 12.42 -3.94 4.42
C SER A 96 10.92 -3.89 4.73
N ASN A 97 10.24 -5.02 4.69
CA ASN A 97 8.82 -5.10 5.03
C ASN A 97 8.56 -4.77 6.51
N ALA A 98 9.41 -5.26 7.41
CA ALA A 98 9.31 -4.93 8.83
C ALA A 98 9.52 -3.43 9.09
N ALA A 99 10.52 -2.82 8.46
CA ALA A 99 10.77 -1.38 8.54
C ALA A 99 9.60 -0.56 7.97
N SER A 100 9.06 -0.97 6.81
CA SER A 100 7.88 -0.33 6.19
C SER A 100 6.66 -0.40 7.11
N LEU A 101 6.42 -1.53 7.76
CA LEU A 101 5.32 -1.68 8.70
C LEU A 101 5.48 -0.72 9.89
N ALA A 102 6.68 -0.61 10.45
CA ALA A 102 6.96 0.29 11.55
C ALA A 102 6.72 1.76 11.17
N ILE A 103 7.19 2.18 9.99
CA ILE A 103 6.98 3.55 9.49
C ILE A 103 5.49 3.85 9.29
N VAL A 104 4.75 2.94 8.65
CA VAL A 104 3.31 3.13 8.39
C VAL A 104 2.52 3.22 9.69
N THR A 105 2.84 2.41 10.69
CA THR A 105 2.14 2.43 11.98
C THR A 105 2.47 3.68 12.80
N LEU A 106 3.69 4.18 12.74
CA LEU A 106 4.07 5.45 13.39
C LEU A 106 3.35 6.64 12.76
N ILE A 107 3.29 6.71 11.42
CA ILE A 107 2.53 7.76 10.72
C ILE A 107 1.03 7.64 11.04
N GLY A 108 0.50 6.44 11.13
CA GLY A 108 -0.89 6.23 11.60
C GLY A 108 -1.11 6.74 13.02
N ALA A 109 -0.15 6.53 13.90
CA ALA A 109 -0.19 7.05 15.26
C ALA A 109 -0.15 8.58 15.34
N ASP A 110 0.60 9.24 14.44
CA ASP A 110 0.61 10.71 14.32
C ASP A 110 -0.79 11.23 13.97
N TYR A 111 -1.47 10.62 12.99
CA TYR A 111 -2.86 11.01 12.65
C TYR A 111 -3.84 10.78 13.79
N VAL A 112 -3.71 9.69 14.55
CA VAL A 112 -4.54 9.44 15.74
C VAL A 112 -4.29 10.50 16.79
N SER A 113 -3.05 10.89 17.01
CA SER A 113 -2.62 11.92 17.92
C SER A 113 -3.21 13.29 17.56
N ASP A 114 -3.11 13.68 16.28
CA ASP A 114 -3.68 14.91 15.75
C ASP A 114 -5.21 14.95 15.93
N LEU A 115 -5.87 13.83 15.69
CA LEU A 115 -7.34 13.74 15.85
C LEU A 115 -7.78 13.89 17.30
N LEU A 116 -7.03 13.32 18.26
CA LEU A 116 -7.38 13.31 19.68
C LEU A 116 -6.98 14.59 20.41
N TYR A 117 -5.84 15.17 20.08
CA TYR A 117 -5.22 16.28 20.83
C TYR A 117 -5.09 17.56 20.02
N GLY A 118 -5.40 17.56 18.71
CA GLY A 118 -5.24 18.71 17.82
C GLY A 118 -3.78 19.12 17.59
N LYS A 119 -2.83 18.29 17.99
CA LYS A 119 -1.38 18.49 17.83
C LYS A 119 -0.64 17.16 17.94
N PRO A 120 0.55 17.03 17.33
CA PRO A 120 1.38 15.86 17.49
C PRO A 120 1.69 15.62 18.97
N SER A 121 1.35 14.45 19.48
CA SER A 121 1.68 14.02 20.84
C SER A 121 3.15 13.59 20.94
N GLY A 122 3.64 13.46 22.17
CA GLY A 122 5.01 13.01 22.41
C GLY A 122 5.29 11.62 21.85
N THR A 123 6.56 11.36 21.54
CA THR A 123 7.06 10.11 20.96
C THR A 123 6.58 8.85 21.69
N PHE A 124 6.45 8.92 23.00
CA PHE A 124 6.01 7.79 23.81
C PHE A 124 4.56 7.36 23.51
N PHE A 125 3.64 8.33 23.40
CA PHE A 125 2.26 8.06 23.05
C PHE A 125 2.13 7.45 21.64
N ASN A 126 2.79 8.06 20.65
CA ASN A 126 2.75 7.60 19.26
C ASN A 126 3.34 6.19 19.12
N THR A 127 4.44 5.91 19.83
CA THR A 127 5.02 4.55 19.85
C THR A 127 4.06 3.54 20.49
N GLY A 128 3.38 3.91 21.58
CA GLY A 128 2.38 3.06 22.22
C GLY A 128 1.22 2.72 21.28
N VAL A 129 0.67 3.73 20.59
CA VAL A 129 -0.40 3.54 19.59
C VAL A 129 0.06 2.67 18.43
N ALA A 130 1.28 2.87 17.92
CA ALA A 130 1.85 2.07 16.84
C ALA A 130 2.00 0.59 17.23
N ILE A 131 2.53 0.31 18.44
CA ILE A 131 2.67 -1.05 18.97
C ILE A 131 1.29 -1.70 19.16
N ALA A 132 0.32 -0.97 19.70
CA ALA A 132 -1.04 -1.47 19.86
C ALA A 132 -1.68 -1.82 18.52
N ALA A 133 -1.51 -0.99 17.50
CA ALA A 133 -2.00 -1.26 16.14
C ALA A 133 -1.38 -2.54 15.55
N VAL A 134 -0.05 -2.69 15.63
CA VAL A 134 0.64 -3.92 15.19
C VAL A 134 0.12 -5.14 15.94
N GLY A 135 -0.05 -5.03 17.27
CA GLY A 135 -0.58 -6.11 18.11
C GLY A 135 -1.99 -6.53 17.71
N ILE A 136 -2.88 -5.58 17.46
CA ILE A 136 -4.27 -5.84 17.01
C ILE A 136 -4.26 -6.58 15.67
N PHE A 137 -3.51 -6.10 14.68
CA PHE A 137 -3.43 -6.77 13.38
C PHE A 137 -2.76 -8.14 13.45
N TYR A 138 -1.79 -8.31 14.34
CA TYR A 138 -1.19 -9.61 14.61
C TYR A 138 -2.23 -10.60 15.17
N LEU A 139 -3.03 -10.22 16.15
CA LEU A 139 -4.11 -11.02 16.70
C LEU A 139 -5.17 -11.37 15.66
N VAL A 140 -5.54 -10.42 14.82
CA VAL A 140 -6.45 -10.65 13.68
C VAL A 140 -5.89 -11.70 12.72
N ASN A 141 -4.59 -11.65 12.43
CA ASN A 141 -3.94 -12.65 11.58
C ASN A 141 -3.89 -14.04 12.23
N LEU A 142 -3.67 -14.12 13.54
CA LEU A 142 -3.71 -15.38 14.29
C LEU A 142 -5.11 -16.02 14.29
N SER A 143 -6.17 -15.22 14.17
CA SER A 143 -7.55 -15.70 14.12
C SER A 143 -7.90 -16.45 12.82
N GLY A 144 -6.95 -16.57 11.91
CA GLY A 144 -7.03 -17.40 10.70
C GLY A 144 -7.34 -16.63 9.42
N LEU A 145 -7.10 -17.31 8.29
CA LEU A 145 -7.20 -16.73 6.94
C LEU A 145 -8.55 -16.08 6.60
N LYS A 146 -9.65 -16.63 7.10
CA LYS A 146 -11.00 -16.07 6.85
C LYS A 146 -11.19 -14.71 7.50
N THR A 147 -10.78 -14.58 8.76
CA THR A 147 -10.90 -13.34 9.53
C THR A 147 -9.99 -12.29 8.96
N SER A 148 -8.74 -12.66 8.67
CA SER A 148 -7.75 -11.77 8.05
C SER A 148 -8.23 -11.25 6.69
N SER A 149 -8.73 -12.13 5.80
CA SER A 149 -9.26 -11.72 4.49
C SER A 149 -10.49 -10.81 4.61
N ARG A 150 -11.40 -11.08 5.55
CA ARG A 150 -12.56 -10.19 5.77
C ARG A 150 -12.16 -8.82 6.25
N THR A 151 -11.23 -8.75 7.20
CA THR A 151 -10.68 -7.49 7.70
C THR A 151 -9.99 -6.72 6.58
N GLN A 152 -9.18 -7.40 5.75
CA GLN A 152 -8.52 -6.79 4.61
C GLN A 152 -9.51 -6.27 3.57
N ASN A 153 -10.54 -7.04 3.22
CA ASN A 153 -11.58 -6.61 2.28
C ASN A 153 -12.35 -5.39 2.81
N PHE A 154 -12.71 -5.37 4.08
CA PHE A 154 -13.35 -4.23 4.72
C PHE A 154 -12.48 -2.97 4.64
N LEU A 155 -11.21 -3.08 5.01
CA LEU A 155 -10.26 -1.96 4.94
C LEU A 155 -10.03 -1.50 3.49
N THR A 156 -10.04 -2.42 2.52
CA THR A 156 -9.91 -2.09 1.09
C THR A 156 -11.12 -1.29 0.61
N ILE A 157 -12.32 -1.73 0.94
CA ILE A 157 -13.56 -1.01 0.60
C ILE A 157 -13.55 0.38 1.24
N ALA A 158 -13.13 0.50 2.51
CA ALA A 158 -13.01 1.78 3.19
C ALA A 158 -12.01 2.72 2.49
N LYS A 159 -10.82 2.22 2.10
CA LYS A 159 -9.84 3.00 1.33
C LYS A 159 -10.40 3.49 -0.01
N LEU A 160 -11.04 2.60 -0.77
CA LEU A 160 -11.62 2.93 -2.06
C LEU A 160 -12.75 3.96 -1.92
N SER A 161 -13.61 3.83 -0.90
CA SER A 161 -14.66 4.81 -0.64
C SER A 161 -14.10 6.19 -0.28
N MET A 162 -13.02 6.26 0.49
CA MET A 162 -12.34 7.52 0.78
C MET A 162 -11.79 8.18 -0.48
N ILE A 163 -11.17 7.41 -1.39
CA ILE A 163 -10.68 7.94 -2.67
C ILE A 163 -11.83 8.48 -3.52
N VAL A 164 -12.95 7.76 -3.61
CA VAL A 164 -14.13 8.20 -4.35
C VAL A 164 -14.69 9.49 -3.76
N VAL A 165 -14.78 9.59 -2.43
CA VAL A 165 -15.24 10.82 -1.75
C VAL A 165 -14.31 11.99 -2.03
N LEU A 166 -12.99 11.77 -2.01
CA LEU A 166 -12.01 12.81 -2.34
C LEU A 166 -12.18 13.29 -3.78
N ILE A 167 -12.27 12.38 -4.73
CA ILE A 167 -12.49 12.73 -6.15
C ILE A 167 -13.79 13.50 -6.31
N ALA A 168 -14.87 13.03 -5.69
CA ALA A 168 -16.17 13.69 -5.76
C ALA A 168 -16.13 15.11 -5.15
N SER A 169 -15.41 15.30 -4.05
CA SER A 169 -15.26 16.62 -3.40
C SER A 169 -14.47 17.60 -4.28
N VAL A 170 -13.42 17.13 -4.95
CA VAL A 170 -12.61 17.96 -5.87
C VAL A 170 -13.45 18.35 -7.09
N ILE A 171 -14.18 17.42 -7.69
CA ILE A 171 -15.06 17.71 -8.83
C ILE A 171 -16.12 18.74 -8.42
N LYS A 172 -16.73 18.58 -7.24
CA LYS A 172 -17.73 19.53 -6.73
C LYS A 172 -17.12 20.91 -6.46
N GLY A 173 -15.91 20.98 -5.89
CA GLY A 173 -15.19 22.23 -5.66
C GLY A 173 -14.86 22.96 -6.96
N VAL A 174 -14.42 22.24 -7.99
CA VAL A 174 -14.13 22.80 -9.32
C VAL A 174 -15.39 23.32 -10.04
N ILE A 175 -16.53 22.66 -9.82
CA ILE A 175 -17.80 23.07 -10.44
C ILE A 175 -18.44 24.27 -9.72
N VAL A 176 -18.29 24.35 -8.38
CA VAL A 176 -18.97 25.36 -7.55
C VAL A 176 -18.17 26.68 -7.48
N GLU A 177 -16.86 26.66 -7.58
CA GLU A 177 -16.01 27.86 -7.65
C GLU A 177 -15.10 27.79 -8.87
N PRO A 178 -15.50 28.34 -10.03
CA PRO A 178 -14.54 28.70 -11.05
C PRO A 178 -13.69 29.85 -10.49
N HIS A 179 -12.55 29.54 -9.90
CA HIS A 179 -11.59 30.55 -9.43
C HIS A 179 -11.19 31.40 -10.63
N GLY A 180 -11.74 32.62 -10.66
CA GLY A 180 -11.17 33.67 -11.49
C GLY A 180 -9.71 33.87 -11.04
N TYR A 181 -8.79 33.48 -11.90
CA TYR A 181 -7.38 33.85 -11.81
C TYR A 181 -7.32 35.37 -11.98
N ASN A 182 -7.28 36.09 -10.87
CA ASN A 182 -6.91 37.51 -10.90
C ASN A 182 -5.40 37.57 -11.19
N THR A 183 -5.08 37.72 -12.47
CA THR A 183 -3.79 38.25 -12.91
C THR A 183 -3.80 39.74 -12.62
N GLY A 184 -3.29 40.14 -11.44
CA GLY A 184 -2.87 41.47 -11.10
C GLY A 184 -1.37 41.49 -10.96
#